data_0d7023c7745370aa522a30a2395dcbc1
#
_entry.id   0d7023c7745370aa522a30a2395dcbc1
#
_cell.length_a   1.000
_cell.length_b   1.000
_cell.length_c   1.000
_cell.angle_alpha   90.00
_cell.angle_beta   90.00
_cell.angle_gamma   90.00
#
_symmetry.space_group_name_H-M   'P 1'
#
loop_
_entity.id
_entity.type
_entity.pdbx_description
1 polymer ?
#
loop_
_entity_poly.entity_id
_entity_poly.type
_entity_poly.pdbx_seq_one_letter_code
_entity_poly.pdbx_strand_id
1 'polypeptide(L)'
;MTSLLELNNINLIIGQRQLLQDVSLQLEAGEILTIIGPNGAGKTTLVRVALGLLKPTSGTIALQPGISIGYMPQKLHLDPTFPINVKRFLNMPGKQSEQIQPLLKEVGVERVIDSPMQNLSGGELQRVLLARALMRDPDLLVLDEPVQGVDVHGQMELYQLIARIRAQRRCAVMMVSHDLHLVMAATDRVLCLNQHICCSGTPEAVTSDPGYTDLFGPQAVQNLAIYSHDQSHHHEECVDCCKGDCRVR
;
A
#
# COMPACT_ATOMS: atom_id res chain seq x y z
N MET A 1 13.96 3.45 -18.09
CA MET A 1 12.84 3.84 -17.18
C MET A 1 13.39 4.90 -16.24
N THR A 2 12.58 5.85 -15.80
CA THR A 2 13.07 7.00 -15.01
C THR A 2 12.86 6.68 -13.54
N SER A 3 13.94 6.66 -12.75
CA SER A 3 13.88 6.47 -11.30
C SER A 3 13.24 7.69 -10.63
N LEU A 4 12.22 7.48 -9.81
CA LEU A 4 11.58 8.54 -9.01
C LEU A 4 12.25 8.68 -7.65
N LEU A 5 12.72 7.55 -7.08
CA LEU A 5 13.34 7.49 -5.77
C LEU A 5 14.50 6.50 -5.80
N GLU A 6 15.63 6.90 -5.27
CA GLU A 6 16.78 6.03 -5.05
C GLU A 6 17.28 6.18 -3.61
N LEU A 7 17.46 5.06 -2.95
CA LEU A 7 18.11 4.95 -1.65
C LEU A 7 19.39 4.13 -1.84
N ASN A 8 20.53 4.67 -1.41
CA ASN A 8 21.81 3.99 -1.55
C ASN A 8 22.49 3.86 -0.19
N ASN A 9 22.75 2.61 0.23
CA ASN A 9 23.46 2.20 1.44
C ASN A 9 22.94 2.91 2.71
N ILE A 10 21.60 2.98 2.85
CA ILE A 10 20.94 3.62 3.96
C ILE A 10 21.18 2.86 5.25
N ASN A 11 21.78 3.54 6.21
CA ASN A 11 21.92 3.07 7.59
C ASN A 11 21.22 4.04 8.54
N LEU A 12 20.52 3.52 9.53
CA LEU A 12 19.88 4.32 10.55
C LEU A 12 20.06 3.69 11.92
N ILE A 13 20.68 4.43 12.82
CA ILE A 13 20.89 4.06 14.23
C ILE A 13 20.23 5.14 15.10
N ILE A 14 19.37 4.73 16.04
CA ILE A 14 18.78 5.62 17.04
C ILE A 14 19.16 5.11 18.44
N GLY A 15 19.93 5.91 19.15
CA GLY A 15 20.55 5.47 20.40
C GLY A 15 21.53 4.32 20.16
N GLN A 16 21.24 3.15 20.72
CA GLN A 16 22.02 1.92 20.51
C GLN A 16 21.35 0.92 19.57
N ARG A 17 20.18 1.26 19.00
CA ARG A 17 19.41 0.36 18.14
C ARG A 17 19.65 0.68 16.68
N GLN A 18 20.11 -0.30 15.93
CA GLN A 18 20.13 -0.25 14.47
C GLN A 18 18.72 -0.55 13.97
N LEU A 19 18.16 0.36 13.20
CA LEU A 19 16.81 0.25 12.62
C LEU A 19 16.86 -0.09 11.13
N LEU A 20 17.90 0.40 10.42
CA LEU A 20 18.16 0.07 9.02
C LEU A 20 19.65 -0.18 8.84
N GLN A 21 19.99 -1.21 8.08
CA GLN A 21 21.36 -1.63 7.80
C GLN A 21 21.54 -1.82 6.30
N ASP A 22 22.38 -1.00 5.68
CA ASP A 22 22.80 -1.10 4.28
C ASP A 22 21.63 -1.30 3.28
N VAL A 23 20.56 -0.53 3.46
CA VAL A 23 19.36 -0.64 2.65
C VAL A 23 19.54 0.18 1.37
N SER A 24 19.49 -0.49 0.22
CA SER A 24 19.51 0.12 -1.11
C SER A 24 18.29 -0.31 -1.92
N LEU A 25 17.53 0.66 -2.45
CA LEU A 25 16.39 0.41 -3.31
C LEU A 25 16.22 1.52 -4.32
N GLN A 26 15.56 1.18 -5.42
CA GLN A 26 15.15 2.11 -6.45
C GLN A 26 13.66 1.91 -6.73
N LEU A 27 12.93 2.98 -7.00
CA LEU A 27 11.52 2.94 -7.40
C LEU A 27 11.35 3.68 -8.72
N GLU A 28 10.75 3.00 -9.69
CA GLU A 28 10.53 3.53 -11.02
C GLU A 28 9.15 4.18 -11.18
N ALA A 29 9.02 5.04 -12.18
CA ALA A 29 7.74 5.67 -12.51
C ALA A 29 6.70 4.61 -12.88
N GLY A 30 5.52 4.70 -12.29
CA GLY A 30 4.40 3.79 -12.51
C GLY A 30 4.56 2.39 -11.90
N GLU A 31 5.63 2.10 -11.16
CA GLU A 31 5.86 0.84 -10.45
C GLU A 31 5.07 0.79 -9.13
N ILE A 32 4.55 -0.39 -8.78
CA ILE A 32 4.08 -0.71 -7.42
C ILE A 32 5.14 -1.54 -6.71
N LEU A 33 5.85 -0.93 -5.77
CA LEU A 33 6.79 -1.59 -4.87
C LEU A 33 6.15 -1.81 -3.51
N THR A 34 6.05 -3.06 -3.08
CA THR A 34 5.57 -3.38 -1.74
C THR A 34 6.68 -3.86 -0.83
N ILE A 35 6.79 -3.21 0.33
CA ILE A 35 7.73 -3.55 1.40
C ILE A 35 7.00 -4.43 2.41
N ILE A 36 7.50 -5.65 2.59
CA ILE A 36 6.98 -6.62 3.56
C ILE A 36 8.03 -6.94 4.63
N GLY A 37 7.60 -7.48 5.75
CA GLY A 37 8.51 -7.87 6.84
C GLY A 37 7.79 -7.94 8.19
N PRO A 38 8.41 -8.54 9.20
CA PRO A 38 7.81 -8.66 10.53
C PRO A 38 7.63 -7.29 11.23
N ASN A 39 6.89 -7.29 12.33
CA ASN A 39 6.77 -6.10 13.17
C ASN A 39 8.14 -5.72 13.74
N GLY A 40 8.47 -4.43 13.66
CA GLY A 40 9.80 -3.95 14.09
C GLY A 40 10.91 -4.10 13.05
N ALA A 41 10.65 -4.62 11.84
CA ALA A 41 11.62 -4.78 10.76
C ALA A 41 12.17 -3.47 10.18
N GLY A 42 11.58 -2.32 10.53
CA GLY A 42 12.02 -1.02 10.02
C GLY A 42 11.20 -0.47 8.84
N LYS A 43 10.08 -1.10 8.45
CA LYS A 43 9.28 -0.72 7.27
C LYS A 43 8.81 0.76 7.29
N THR A 44 8.08 1.16 8.32
CA THR A 44 7.65 2.57 8.51
C THR A 44 8.85 3.51 8.62
N THR A 45 9.95 3.04 9.23
CA THR A 45 11.20 3.80 9.34
C THR A 45 11.81 4.04 7.96
N LEU A 46 11.86 3.01 7.11
CA LEU A 46 12.35 3.13 5.73
C LEU A 46 11.49 4.10 4.91
N VAL A 47 10.16 4.02 5.04
CA VAL A 47 9.23 4.99 4.41
C VAL A 47 9.54 6.41 4.86
N ARG A 48 9.70 6.65 6.16
CA ARG A 48 10.02 8.00 6.68
C ARG A 48 11.38 8.52 6.20
N VAL A 49 12.37 7.64 6.07
CA VAL A 49 13.68 7.99 5.49
C VAL A 49 13.51 8.34 4.00
N ALA A 50 12.80 7.51 3.23
CA ALA A 50 12.54 7.74 1.81
C ALA A 50 11.82 9.08 1.54
N LEU A 51 10.91 9.47 2.43
CA LEU A 51 10.19 10.74 2.37
C LEU A 51 10.99 11.95 2.91
N GLY A 52 12.22 11.75 3.38
CA GLY A 52 13.02 12.81 4.02
C GLY A 52 12.48 13.28 5.38
N LEU A 53 11.50 12.56 5.96
CA LEU A 53 10.94 12.85 7.28
C LEU A 53 11.87 12.42 8.42
N LEU A 54 12.82 11.53 8.12
CA LEU A 54 13.83 11.05 9.04
C LEU A 54 15.18 10.99 8.33
N LYS A 55 16.17 11.66 8.90
CA LYS A 55 17.53 11.70 8.34
C LYS A 55 18.26 10.39 8.64
N PRO A 56 18.81 9.66 7.66
CA PRO A 56 19.63 8.47 7.91
C PRO A 56 20.97 8.84 8.58
N THR A 57 21.56 7.87 9.27
CA THR A 57 22.91 8.02 9.86
C THR A 57 23.99 8.08 8.77
N SER A 58 23.82 7.27 7.71
CA SER A 58 24.67 7.28 6.51
C SER A 58 23.87 6.79 5.29
N GLY A 59 24.43 6.97 4.11
CA GLY A 59 23.80 6.67 2.82
C GLY A 59 23.23 7.93 2.17
N THR A 60 22.66 7.79 0.99
CA THR A 60 22.12 8.89 0.19
C THR A 60 20.70 8.60 -0.26
N ILE A 61 19.90 9.66 -0.34
CA ILE A 61 18.53 9.63 -0.84
C ILE A 61 18.48 10.56 -2.04
N ALA A 62 18.04 10.06 -3.18
CA ALA A 62 17.78 10.86 -4.36
C ALA A 62 16.30 10.74 -4.73
N LEU A 63 15.59 11.85 -4.71
CA LEU A 63 14.25 12.02 -5.23
C LEU A 63 14.33 12.80 -6.54
N GLN A 64 13.58 12.39 -7.55
CA GLN A 64 13.48 13.14 -8.79
C GLN A 64 12.98 14.56 -8.48
N PRO A 65 13.67 15.60 -8.96
CA PRO A 65 13.28 16.99 -8.69
C PRO A 65 11.87 17.31 -9.20
N GLY A 66 11.08 17.99 -8.35
CA GLY A 66 9.75 18.49 -8.73
C GLY A 66 8.62 17.49 -8.63
N ILE A 67 8.84 16.23 -8.21
CA ILE A 67 7.75 15.27 -8.04
C ILE A 67 6.83 15.66 -6.89
N SER A 68 5.55 15.39 -7.08
CA SER A 68 4.52 15.49 -6.03
C SER A 68 4.40 14.17 -5.29
N ILE A 69 4.39 14.21 -3.95
CA ILE A 69 4.29 13.01 -3.11
C ILE A 69 2.99 13.06 -2.32
N GLY A 70 2.20 11.98 -2.40
CA GLY A 70 1.08 11.71 -1.53
C GLY A 70 1.47 10.69 -0.46
N TYR A 71 1.27 11.02 0.82
CA TYR A 71 1.60 10.11 1.91
C TYR A 71 0.39 9.79 2.78
N MET A 72 0.15 8.51 2.97
CA MET A 72 -0.84 7.95 3.88
C MET A 72 -0.11 7.22 5.01
N PRO A 73 -0.08 7.78 6.23
CA PRO A 73 0.58 7.17 7.38
C PRO A 73 -0.23 6.01 7.95
N GLN A 74 0.44 5.06 8.60
CA GLN A 74 -0.17 3.90 9.27
C GLN A 74 -1.25 4.30 10.28
N LYS A 75 -1.01 5.35 11.05
CA LYS A 75 -1.95 5.86 12.07
C LYS A 75 -2.09 7.35 11.97
N LEU A 76 -3.33 7.79 11.98
CA LEU A 76 -3.67 9.19 12.17
C LEU A 76 -4.05 9.40 13.65
N HIS A 77 -3.24 10.16 14.38
CA HIS A 77 -3.56 10.55 15.75
C HIS A 77 -4.38 11.83 15.71
N LEU A 78 -5.69 11.67 15.83
CA LEU A 78 -6.61 12.79 16.07
C LEU A 78 -7.01 12.75 17.55
N ASP A 79 -6.95 13.90 18.20
CA ASP A 79 -7.51 14.03 19.55
C ASP A 79 -9.02 13.76 19.47
N PRO A 80 -9.56 12.80 20.25
CA PRO A 80 -10.99 12.48 20.24
C PRO A 80 -11.90 13.68 20.55
N THR A 81 -11.36 14.67 21.24
CA THR A 81 -12.10 15.91 21.59
C THR A 81 -12.05 16.97 20.49
N PHE A 82 -11.24 16.77 19.44
CA PHE A 82 -11.11 17.75 18.37
C PHE A 82 -12.23 17.58 17.33
N PRO A 83 -13.20 18.51 17.25
CA PRO A 83 -14.36 18.36 16.39
C PRO A 83 -14.01 18.67 14.93
N ILE A 84 -13.50 17.66 14.20
CA ILE A 84 -13.18 17.78 12.80
C ILE A 84 -14.00 16.80 11.96
N ASN A 85 -14.68 17.29 10.92
CA ASN A 85 -15.33 16.45 9.92
C ASN A 85 -14.42 16.16 8.72
N VAL A 86 -14.81 15.22 7.88
CA VAL A 86 -14.05 14.79 6.70
C VAL A 86 -13.74 15.94 5.77
N LYS A 87 -14.75 16.78 5.46
CA LYS A 87 -14.57 17.94 4.59
C LYS A 87 -13.50 18.90 5.11
N ARG A 88 -13.55 19.24 6.41
CA ARG A 88 -12.55 20.12 7.03
C ARG A 88 -11.17 19.48 7.08
N PHE A 89 -11.09 18.18 7.39
CA PHE A 89 -9.84 17.42 7.38
C PHE A 89 -9.17 17.44 6.01
N LEU A 90 -9.93 17.18 4.94
CA LEU A 90 -9.39 17.18 3.58
C LEU A 90 -9.02 18.59 3.12
N ASN A 91 -9.75 19.63 3.55
CA ASN A 91 -9.46 21.02 3.16
C ASN A 91 -8.29 21.66 3.92
N MET A 92 -7.64 20.98 4.85
CA MET A 92 -6.40 21.47 5.46
C MET A 92 -5.20 21.16 4.55
N PRO A 93 -4.52 22.12 3.96
CA PRO A 93 -4.24 23.50 4.30
C PRO A 93 -4.98 24.58 3.46
N GLY A 94 -6.22 24.36 3.07
CA GLY A 94 -7.10 25.46 2.73
C GLY A 94 -7.12 25.99 1.30
N LYS A 95 -6.85 25.17 0.26
CA LYS A 95 -6.92 25.63 -1.14
C LYS A 95 -7.56 24.66 -2.17
N GLN A 96 -8.18 23.55 -1.74
CA GLN A 96 -8.59 22.49 -2.67
C GLN A 96 -10.03 22.00 -2.46
N SER A 97 -10.94 22.86 -1.98
CA SER A 97 -12.33 22.48 -1.65
C SER A 97 -13.10 21.87 -2.83
N GLU A 98 -12.81 22.30 -4.05
CA GLU A 98 -13.48 21.81 -5.28
C GLU A 98 -13.11 20.37 -5.63
N GLN A 99 -11.95 19.89 -5.20
CA GLN A 99 -11.47 18.54 -5.48
C GLN A 99 -11.99 17.50 -4.46
N ILE A 100 -12.50 17.94 -3.32
CA ILE A 100 -12.87 17.04 -2.20
C ILE A 100 -13.96 16.06 -2.64
N GLN A 101 -15.05 16.55 -3.20
CA GLN A 101 -16.18 15.70 -3.58
C GLN A 101 -15.84 14.70 -4.69
N PRO A 102 -15.19 15.11 -5.79
CA PRO A 102 -14.69 14.16 -6.79
C PRO A 102 -13.77 13.08 -6.21
N LEU A 103 -12.83 13.45 -5.32
CA LEU A 103 -11.92 12.49 -4.69
C LEU A 103 -12.63 11.51 -3.77
N LEU A 104 -13.57 11.98 -2.92
CA LEU A 104 -14.37 11.10 -2.07
C LEU A 104 -15.21 10.13 -2.89
N LYS A 105 -15.72 10.55 -4.05
CA LYS A 105 -16.41 9.68 -5.00
C LYS A 105 -15.46 8.66 -5.62
N GLU A 106 -14.26 9.07 -6.02
CA GLU A 106 -13.22 8.20 -6.59
C GLU A 106 -12.85 7.07 -5.61
N VAL A 107 -12.73 7.39 -4.32
CA VAL A 107 -12.44 6.39 -3.28
C VAL A 107 -13.70 5.71 -2.69
N GLY A 108 -14.90 6.08 -3.13
CA GLY A 108 -16.16 5.41 -2.79
C GLY A 108 -16.71 5.73 -1.40
N VAL A 109 -16.46 6.96 -0.88
CA VAL A 109 -16.93 7.39 0.46
C VAL A 109 -17.50 8.81 0.45
N GLU A 110 -18.13 9.24 -0.63
CA GLU A 110 -18.74 10.56 -0.74
C GLU A 110 -19.80 10.84 0.34
N ARG A 111 -20.46 9.79 0.83
CA ARG A 111 -21.53 9.90 1.85
C ARG A 111 -21.04 10.42 3.22
N VAL A 112 -19.74 10.26 3.52
CA VAL A 112 -19.19 10.64 4.83
C VAL A 112 -18.59 12.04 4.87
N ILE A 113 -18.78 12.86 3.84
CA ILE A 113 -18.14 14.19 3.70
C ILE A 113 -18.35 15.11 4.91
N ASP A 114 -19.53 15.08 5.51
CA ASP A 114 -19.88 15.90 6.67
C ASP A 114 -19.76 15.13 8.01
N SER A 115 -19.41 13.84 7.97
CA SER A 115 -19.26 13.00 9.16
C SER A 115 -18.04 13.41 9.98
N PRO A 116 -18.11 13.38 11.32
CA PRO A 116 -16.93 13.51 12.18
C PRO A 116 -15.93 12.39 11.89
N MET A 117 -14.64 12.73 11.85
CA MET A 117 -13.55 11.75 11.60
C MET A 117 -13.55 10.60 12.61
N GLN A 118 -13.97 10.87 13.85
CA GLN A 118 -14.01 9.88 14.93
C GLN A 118 -15.11 8.81 14.74
N ASN A 119 -16.13 9.12 13.94
CA ASN A 119 -17.28 8.24 13.72
C ASN A 119 -17.15 7.36 12.47
N LEU A 120 -16.01 7.44 11.76
CA LEU A 120 -15.76 6.65 10.58
C LEU A 120 -15.44 5.20 10.96
N SER A 121 -15.96 4.24 10.19
CA SER A 121 -15.48 2.86 10.21
C SER A 121 -14.01 2.80 9.76
N GLY A 122 -13.31 1.70 10.09
CA GLY A 122 -11.92 1.51 9.67
C GLY A 122 -11.74 1.68 8.15
N GLY A 123 -12.60 1.05 7.35
CA GLY A 123 -12.56 1.15 5.89
C GLY A 123 -12.85 2.56 5.36
N GLU A 124 -13.83 3.27 5.95
CA GLU A 124 -14.12 4.68 5.59
C GLU A 124 -12.94 5.59 5.93
N LEU A 125 -12.33 5.40 7.10
CA LEU A 125 -11.15 6.17 7.52
C LEU A 125 -9.99 5.96 6.54
N GLN A 126 -9.69 4.72 6.18
CA GLN A 126 -8.58 4.42 5.25
C GLN A 126 -8.83 5.03 3.85
N ARG A 127 -10.07 4.96 3.34
CA ARG A 127 -10.45 5.61 2.07
C ARG A 127 -10.36 7.14 2.14
N VAL A 128 -10.73 7.77 3.27
CA VAL A 128 -10.56 9.21 3.49
C VAL A 128 -9.08 9.60 3.56
N LEU A 129 -8.23 8.79 4.22
CA LEU A 129 -6.79 9.01 4.26
C LEU A 129 -6.15 8.86 2.87
N LEU A 130 -6.60 7.89 2.09
CA LEU A 130 -6.19 7.72 0.69
C LEU A 130 -6.61 8.95 -0.14
N ALA A 131 -7.86 9.43 -0.02
CA ALA A 131 -8.30 10.67 -0.67
C ALA A 131 -7.39 11.86 -0.30
N ARG A 132 -7.00 11.96 0.98
CA ARG A 132 -6.07 12.99 1.44
C ARG A 132 -4.71 12.91 0.76
N ALA A 133 -4.15 11.70 0.60
CA ALA A 133 -2.89 11.49 -0.10
C ALA A 133 -2.99 11.86 -1.59
N LEU A 134 -4.15 11.65 -2.20
CA LEU A 134 -4.42 11.94 -3.62
C LEU A 134 -4.71 13.42 -3.92
N MET A 135 -4.95 14.27 -2.90
CA MET A 135 -5.32 15.68 -3.07
C MET A 135 -4.33 16.50 -3.93
N ARG A 136 -3.06 16.09 -3.98
CA ARG A 136 -2.00 16.80 -4.71
C ARG A 136 -1.68 16.19 -6.08
N ASP A 137 -2.50 15.25 -6.53
CA ASP A 137 -2.25 14.48 -7.76
C ASP A 137 -0.79 13.94 -7.81
N PRO A 138 -0.43 13.01 -6.93
CA PRO A 138 0.95 12.64 -6.70
C PRO A 138 1.55 11.83 -7.85
N ASP A 139 2.84 12.08 -8.16
CA ASP A 139 3.68 11.23 -9.00
C ASP A 139 4.12 9.96 -8.24
N LEU A 140 4.27 10.08 -6.90
CA LEU A 140 4.60 9.01 -5.97
C LEU A 140 3.59 8.96 -4.84
N LEU A 141 2.84 7.86 -4.75
CA LEU A 141 1.91 7.56 -3.67
C LEU A 141 2.57 6.60 -2.67
N VAL A 142 2.71 7.03 -1.41
CA VAL A 142 3.32 6.24 -0.34
C VAL A 142 2.26 5.86 0.68
N LEU A 143 2.06 4.56 0.89
CA LEU A 143 1.00 3.98 1.71
C LEU A 143 1.61 3.09 2.80
N ASP A 144 1.48 3.51 4.04
CA ASP A 144 2.01 2.76 5.19
C ASP A 144 0.85 1.98 5.87
N GLU A 145 0.77 0.68 5.60
CA GLU A 145 -0.29 -0.24 6.05
C GLU A 145 -1.72 0.26 5.75
N PRO A 146 -2.07 0.49 4.48
CA PRO A 146 -3.31 1.15 4.09
C PRO A 146 -4.59 0.38 4.44
N VAL A 147 -4.50 -0.91 4.75
CA VAL A 147 -5.65 -1.78 5.08
C VAL A 147 -5.80 -2.05 6.57
N GLN A 148 -5.01 -1.38 7.43
CA GLN A 148 -5.06 -1.62 8.87
C GLN A 148 -6.44 -1.28 9.45
N GLY A 149 -7.03 -2.23 10.20
CA GLY A 149 -8.36 -2.06 10.81
C GLY A 149 -9.54 -2.19 9.85
N VAL A 150 -9.30 -2.71 8.65
CA VAL A 150 -10.32 -3.03 7.65
C VAL A 150 -10.58 -4.54 7.65
N ASP A 151 -11.83 -4.97 7.48
CA ASP A 151 -12.16 -6.39 7.33
C ASP A 151 -11.62 -6.96 6.01
N VAL A 152 -11.56 -8.30 5.90
CA VAL A 152 -10.92 -8.99 4.76
C VAL A 152 -11.52 -8.58 3.41
N HIS A 153 -12.83 -8.40 3.32
CA HIS A 153 -13.49 -8.00 2.09
C HIS A 153 -13.10 -6.57 1.70
N GLY A 154 -13.17 -5.64 2.64
CA GLY A 154 -12.77 -4.25 2.44
C GLY A 154 -11.27 -4.09 2.12
N GLN A 155 -10.41 -4.97 2.64
CA GLN A 155 -9.00 -5.00 2.28
C GLN A 155 -8.80 -5.30 0.79
N MET A 156 -9.46 -6.34 0.26
CA MET A 156 -9.41 -6.67 -1.17
C MET A 156 -9.88 -5.51 -2.04
N GLU A 157 -11.02 -4.90 -1.70
CA GLU A 157 -11.53 -3.74 -2.41
C GLU A 157 -10.55 -2.56 -2.41
N LEU A 158 -9.87 -2.32 -1.27
CA LEU A 158 -8.93 -1.21 -1.15
C LEU A 158 -7.66 -1.44 -1.97
N TYR A 159 -7.14 -2.67 -2.03
CA TYR A 159 -6.02 -3.01 -2.93
C TYR A 159 -6.40 -2.86 -4.40
N GLN A 160 -7.60 -3.31 -4.81
CA GLN A 160 -8.11 -3.10 -6.17
C GLN A 160 -8.28 -1.61 -6.49
N LEU A 161 -8.73 -0.82 -5.53
CA LEU A 161 -8.84 0.63 -5.67
C LEU A 161 -7.46 1.27 -5.88
N ILE A 162 -6.45 0.89 -5.09
CA ILE A 162 -5.06 1.38 -5.23
C ILE A 162 -4.50 1.04 -6.62
N ALA A 163 -4.67 -0.21 -7.07
CA ALA A 163 -4.23 -0.62 -8.41
C ALA A 163 -4.92 0.17 -9.53
N ARG A 164 -6.23 0.42 -9.41
CA ARG A 164 -6.98 1.26 -10.35
C ARG A 164 -6.50 2.70 -10.36
N ILE A 165 -6.27 3.31 -9.20
CA ILE A 165 -5.74 4.67 -9.07
C ILE A 165 -4.37 4.77 -9.73
N ARG A 166 -3.47 3.81 -9.46
CA ARG A 166 -2.16 3.74 -10.09
C ARG A 166 -2.26 3.73 -11.61
N ALA A 167 -3.12 2.88 -12.15
CA ALA A 167 -3.31 2.77 -13.60
C ALA A 167 -3.88 4.06 -14.22
N GLN A 168 -4.86 4.70 -13.57
CA GLN A 168 -5.50 5.92 -14.06
C GLN A 168 -4.60 7.15 -13.97
N ARG A 169 -3.87 7.31 -12.86
CA ARG A 169 -3.01 8.48 -12.60
C ARG A 169 -1.57 8.28 -13.06
N ARG A 170 -1.19 7.04 -13.42
CA ARG A 170 0.18 6.65 -13.82
C ARG A 170 1.23 7.01 -12.76
N CYS A 171 0.83 7.08 -11.49
CA CYS A 171 1.73 7.33 -10.37
C CYS A 171 2.47 6.04 -9.98
N ALA A 172 3.67 6.20 -9.41
CA ALA A 172 4.32 5.09 -8.70
C ALA A 172 3.68 4.90 -7.32
N VAL A 173 3.73 3.69 -6.79
CA VAL A 173 3.22 3.37 -5.45
C VAL A 173 4.30 2.68 -4.65
N MET A 174 4.66 3.23 -3.49
CA MET A 174 5.43 2.53 -2.46
C MET A 174 4.47 2.15 -1.34
N MET A 175 4.31 0.87 -1.09
CA MET A 175 3.37 0.37 -0.09
C MET A 175 4.07 -0.47 0.96
N VAL A 176 3.69 -0.28 2.22
CA VAL A 176 4.05 -1.18 3.33
C VAL A 176 2.85 -2.06 3.64
N SER A 177 3.06 -3.36 3.72
CA SER A 177 2.03 -4.31 4.12
C SER A 177 2.61 -5.45 4.93
N HIS A 178 1.78 -6.05 5.78
CA HIS A 178 2.06 -7.31 6.45
C HIS A 178 1.19 -8.45 5.91
N ASP A 179 0.23 -8.15 5.04
CA ASP A 179 -0.65 -9.13 4.41
C ASP A 179 -0.07 -9.59 3.06
N LEU A 180 0.57 -10.76 3.08
CA LEU A 180 1.29 -11.30 1.95
C LEU A 180 0.37 -11.74 0.80
N HIS A 181 -0.82 -12.27 1.14
CA HIS A 181 -1.72 -12.85 0.15
C HIS A 181 -2.33 -11.81 -0.77
N LEU A 182 -2.77 -10.70 -0.20
CA LEU A 182 -3.42 -9.63 -0.95
C LEU A 182 -2.41 -8.78 -1.72
N VAL A 183 -1.19 -8.63 -1.17
CA VAL A 183 -0.11 -7.87 -1.79
C VAL A 183 0.39 -8.51 -3.08
N MET A 184 0.53 -9.84 -3.10
CA MET A 184 1.09 -10.56 -4.25
C MET A 184 0.27 -10.39 -5.54
N ALA A 185 -1.04 -10.16 -5.43
CA ALA A 185 -1.90 -9.96 -6.59
C ALA A 185 -1.88 -8.53 -7.17
N ALA A 186 -1.34 -7.56 -6.43
CA ALA A 186 -1.48 -6.14 -6.76
C ALA A 186 -0.14 -5.38 -6.83
N THR A 187 1.01 -6.08 -6.83
CA THR A 187 2.33 -5.45 -6.82
C THR A 187 3.21 -5.93 -7.97
N ASP A 188 4.03 -5.02 -8.51
CA ASP A 188 5.00 -5.35 -9.55
C ASP A 188 6.28 -5.94 -8.94
N ARG A 189 6.68 -5.42 -7.77
CA ARG A 189 7.88 -5.87 -7.05
C ARG A 189 7.67 -5.86 -5.55
N VAL A 190 8.20 -6.89 -4.90
CA VAL A 190 8.20 -7.07 -3.44
C VAL A 190 9.62 -6.92 -2.90
N LEU A 191 9.74 -6.31 -1.74
CA LEU A 191 10.98 -6.17 -0.99
C LEU A 191 10.77 -6.68 0.44
N CYS A 192 11.53 -7.70 0.83
CA CYS A 192 11.51 -8.27 2.18
C CYS A 192 12.49 -7.52 3.06
N LEU A 193 12.00 -6.90 4.12
CA LEU A 193 12.80 -6.10 5.04
C LEU A 193 12.84 -6.73 6.44
N ASN A 194 14.05 -6.84 6.99
CA ASN A 194 14.31 -7.10 8.41
C ASN A 194 15.56 -6.33 8.83
N GLN A 195 15.43 -5.02 9.00
CA GLN A 195 16.52 -4.04 9.16
C GLN A 195 17.41 -3.91 7.91
N HIS A 196 17.63 -4.97 7.18
CA HIS A 196 18.29 -5.05 5.86
C HIS A 196 17.33 -5.70 4.85
N ILE A 197 17.66 -5.63 3.57
CA ILE A 197 16.89 -6.31 2.52
C ILE A 197 17.28 -7.78 2.49
N CYS A 198 16.33 -8.67 2.84
CA CYS A 198 16.53 -10.11 2.84
C CYS A 198 16.32 -10.72 1.44
N CYS A 199 15.31 -10.24 0.72
CA CYS A 199 14.99 -10.65 -0.64
C CYS A 199 14.26 -9.53 -1.39
N SER A 200 14.34 -9.53 -2.72
CA SER A 200 13.61 -8.58 -3.57
C SER A 200 13.42 -9.16 -4.97
N GLY A 201 12.25 -8.97 -5.55
CA GLY A 201 11.91 -9.46 -6.89
C GLY A 201 10.42 -9.36 -7.20
N THR A 202 10.00 -10.02 -8.28
CA THR A 202 8.56 -10.22 -8.53
C THR A 202 7.94 -11.06 -7.41
N PRO A 203 6.61 -11.01 -7.20
CA PRO A 203 5.94 -11.84 -6.20
C PRO A 203 6.33 -13.32 -6.27
N GLU A 204 6.40 -13.90 -7.47
CA GLU A 204 6.73 -15.30 -7.69
C GLU A 204 8.21 -15.60 -7.34
N ALA A 205 9.13 -14.70 -7.68
CA ALA A 205 10.54 -14.86 -7.35
C ALA A 205 10.77 -14.82 -5.84
N VAL A 206 10.11 -13.87 -5.15
CA VAL A 206 10.23 -13.70 -3.68
C VAL A 206 9.69 -14.90 -2.93
N THR A 207 8.56 -15.47 -3.34
CA THR A 207 7.96 -16.65 -2.67
C THR A 207 8.85 -17.89 -2.74
N SER A 208 9.72 -17.96 -3.73
CA SER A 208 10.70 -19.05 -3.93
C SER A 208 12.07 -18.76 -3.29
N ASP A 209 12.27 -17.56 -2.75
CA ASP A 209 13.55 -17.15 -2.16
C ASP A 209 13.73 -17.72 -0.74
N PRO A 210 14.89 -18.32 -0.41
CA PRO A 210 15.17 -18.80 0.94
C PRO A 210 15.02 -17.71 2.01
N GLY A 211 15.42 -16.47 1.73
CA GLY A 211 15.29 -15.33 2.65
C GLY A 211 13.84 -15.02 3.03
N TYR A 212 12.89 -15.31 2.13
CA TYR A 212 11.46 -15.22 2.45
C TYR A 212 11.03 -16.30 3.45
N THR A 213 11.47 -17.55 3.21
CA THR A 213 11.16 -18.69 4.11
C THR A 213 11.78 -18.47 5.50
N ASP A 214 13.01 -17.96 5.56
CA ASP A 214 13.69 -17.65 6.81
C ASP A 214 12.97 -16.54 7.60
N LEU A 215 12.37 -15.57 6.88
CA LEU A 215 11.72 -14.42 7.50
C LEU A 215 10.30 -14.73 8.02
N PHE A 216 9.53 -15.53 7.28
CA PHE A 216 8.09 -15.77 7.55
C PHE A 216 7.77 -17.22 7.96
N GLY A 217 8.74 -18.11 7.86
CA GLY A 217 8.59 -19.52 8.15
C GLY A 217 7.98 -20.34 6.99
N PRO A 218 8.16 -21.68 7.00
CA PRO A 218 7.72 -22.57 5.92
C PRO A 218 6.19 -22.62 5.72
N GLN A 219 5.40 -22.33 6.76
CA GLN A 219 3.94 -22.28 6.67
C GLN A 219 3.43 -21.11 5.83
N ALA A 220 4.13 -19.98 5.81
CA ALA A 220 3.76 -18.83 5.01
C ALA A 220 3.87 -19.13 3.50
N VAL A 221 4.85 -19.92 3.09
CA VAL A 221 5.03 -20.38 1.70
C VAL A 221 3.89 -21.31 1.28
N GLN A 222 3.50 -22.26 2.14
CA GLN A 222 2.41 -23.21 1.85
C GLN A 222 1.06 -22.51 1.69
N ASN A 223 0.78 -21.54 2.53
CA ASN A 223 -0.47 -20.78 2.46
C ASN A 223 -0.57 -19.96 1.16
N LEU A 224 0.54 -19.40 0.67
CA LEU A 224 0.59 -18.68 -0.61
C LEU A 224 0.34 -19.60 -1.81
N ALA A 225 0.87 -20.82 -1.80
CA ALA A 225 0.69 -21.80 -2.86
C ALA A 225 -0.77 -22.23 -3.04
N ILE A 226 -1.55 -22.28 -1.97
CA ILE A 226 -2.99 -22.63 -2.01
C ILE A 226 -3.79 -21.54 -2.75
N TYR A 227 -3.48 -20.27 -2.53
CA TYR A 227 -4.20 -19.16 -3.16
C TYR A 227 -3.86 -18.95 -4.65
N SER A 228 -2.67 -19.32 -5.09
CA SER A 228 -2.29 -19.23 -6.51
C SER A 228 -2.99 -20.28 -7.38
N HIS A 229 -3.40 -21.42 -6.82
CA HIS A 229 -4.13 -22.46 -7.54
C HIS A 229 -5.62 -22.13 -7.76
N ASP A 230 -6.23 -21.29 -6.96
CA ASP A 230 -7.66 -20.94 -7.06
C ASP A 230 -7.97 -19.90 -8.17
N GLN A 231 -6.96 -19.21 -8.70
CA GLN A 231 -7.14 -18.24 -9.79
C GLN A 231 -7.04 -18.85 -11.20
N SER A 232 -6.74 -20.15 -11.34
CA SER A 232 -6.61 -20.83 -12.64
C SER A 232 -7.91 -21.50 -13.13
N HIS A 233 -9.02 -21.37 -12.43
CA HIS A 233 -10.31 -21.78 -12.96
C HIS A 233 -10.84 -20.71 -13.93
N HIS A 234 -10.43 -20.82 -15.19
CA HIS A 234 -11.15 -20.26 -16.31
C HIS A 234 -12.60 -20.70 -16.23
N HIS A 235 -13.52 -19.76 -16.24
CA HIS A 235 -14.88 -20.00 -16.66
C HIS A 235 -14.84 -20.44 -18.13
N GLU A 236 -14.80 -21.73 -18.38
CA GLU A 236 -15.26 -22.26 -19.65
C GLU A 236 -16.76 -21.94 -19.71
N GLU A 237 -17.09 -21.09 -20.67
CA GLU A 237 -18.46 -20.76 -21.02
C GLU A 237 -19.23 -22.04 -21.26
N CYS A 238 -20.18 -22.35 -20.39
CA CYS A 238 -21.25 -23.31 -20.67
C CYS A 238 -22.18 -22.69 -21.72
N VAL A 239 -21.79 -22.77 -22.98
CA VAL A 239 -22.68 -22.64 -24.13
C VAL A 239 -23.25 -24.02 -24.37
N ASP A 240 -24.35 -24.38 -23.70
CA ASP A 240 -25.41 -25.29 -24.14
C ASP A 240 -26.23 -25.81 -22.92
N CYS A 241 -27.19 -25.03 -22.49
CA CYS A 241 -28.34 -25.55 -21.70
C CYS A 241 -29.59 -24.72 -21.96
N CYS A 242 -29.95 -24.58 -23.24
CA CYS A 242 -31.28 -24.15 -23.62
C CYS A 242 -31.88 -25.18 -24.59
N LYS A 243 -32.26 -26.37 -24.10
CA LYS A 243 -33.31 -27.23 -24.69
C LYS A 243 -33.71 -28.36 -23.71
N GLY A 244 -34.82 -28.15 -23.06
CA GLY A 244 -35.85 -29.15 -22.77
C GLY A 244 -35.55 -30.28 -21.79
N ASP A 245 -36.46 -30.40 -20.79
CA ASP A 245 -36.80 -31.58 -19.98
C ASP A 245 -35.89 -31.97 -18.79
N CYS A 246 -36.13 -31.33 -17.65
CA CYS A 246 -35.94 -31.96 -16.33
C CYS A 246 -37.27 -32.61 -15.88
N ARG A 247 -37.42 -33.92 -16.09
CA ARG A 247 -38.37 -34.75 -15.30
C ARG A 247 -37.64 -35.26 -14.06
N VAL A 248 -38.27 -34.96 -12.95
CA VAL A 248 -37.95 -35.40 -11.59
C VAL A 248 -38.05 -36.96 -11.49
N ARG A 249 -37.02 -37.56 -10.90
CA ARG A 249 -37.16 -38.69 -9.97
C ARG A 249 -36.15 -38.58 -8.86
#